data_af756c4c66df8214be7514be4674e57a
#
_entry.id   af756c4c66df8214be7514be4674e57a
#
_cell.length_a   1.000
_cell.length_b   1.000
_cell.length_c   1.000
_cell.angle_alpha   90.00
_cell.angle_beta   90.00
_cell.angle_gamma   90.00
#
_symmetry.space_group_name_H-M   'P 1'
#
loop_
_entity.id
_entity.type
_entity.pdbx_description
1 polymer ?
#
loop_
_entity_poly.entity_id
_entity_poly.type
_entity_poly.pdbx_seq_one_letter_code
_entity_poly.pdbx_strand_id
1 'polypeptide(L)'
;TDTVYGIGCDLMNRKSIERLCHVKNIKPHKLNLSFICSDLSNISEYARKIDTPIFKILKKALPGPYTFILESSSKVPKILDVNKKSVGIRIPYHNIPLAIVKQLGNPLISASIKDDDIIKEYTTDPEEIYETFKHKVDIVIDGGTGGNIASSVIDCTGEKIVVVRKGLGDVEFLGLWSDIRPGKNSNI
;
A
#
# COMPACT_ATOMS: atom_id res chain seq x y z
N THR A 1 1.76 -5.07 9.53
CA THR A 1 2.90 -4.38 8.89
C THR A 1 3.56 -3.43 9.89
N ASP A 2 4.53 -2.64 9.43
CA ASP A 2 5.17 -1.56 10.19
C ASP A 2 4.26 -0.36 10.52
N THR A 3 3.01 -0.39 10.05
CA THR A 3 2.01 0.67 10.28
C THR A 3 0.74 0.08 10.90
N VAL A 4 -0.19 -0.36 10.09
CA VAL A 4 -1.46 -0.97 10.51
C VAL A 4 -1.58 -2.38 9.96
N TYR A 5 -2.52 -3.16 10.46
CA TYR A 5 -2.87 -4.41 9.83
C TYR A 5 -3.42 -4.18 8.42
N GLY A 6 -3.15 -5.12 7.53
CA GLY A 6 -3.60 -5.09 6.15
C GLY A 6 -4.22 -6.41 5.73
N ILE A 7 -5.16 -6.33 4.80
CA ILE A 7 -5.66 -7.48 4.06
C ILE A 7 -5.01 -7.50 2.70
N GLY A 8 -4.59 -8.67 2.23
CA GLY A 8 -3.88 -8.77 0.95
C GLY A 8 -4.09 -10.08 0.24
N CYS A 9 -3.60 -10.14 -0.99
CA CYS A 9 -3.60 -11.35 -1.81
C CYS A 9 -2.46 -11.32 -2.83
N ASP A 10 -2.19 -12.49 -3.43
CA ASP A 10 -1.23 -12.62 -4.51
C ASP A 10 -1.63 -11.77 -5.74
N LEU A 11 -0.70 -10.93 -6.22
CA LEU A 11 -0.88 -10.07 -7.40
C LEU A 11 -1.22 -10.87 -8.66
N MET A 12 -0.67 -12.08 -8.80
CA MET A 12 -0.84 -12.90 -9.99
C MET A 12 -2.14 -13.72 -9.98
N ASN A 13 -2.86 -13.75 -8.87
CA ASN A 13 -4.10 -14.51 -8.72
C ASN A 13 -5.34 -13.62 -8.88
N ARG A 14 -5.90 -13.60 -10.10
CA ARG A 14 -7.09 -12.80 -10.43
C ARG A 14 -8.29 -13.09 -9.50
N LYS A 15 -8.55 -14.36 -9.18
CA LYS A 15 -9.68 -14.74 -8.30
C LYS A 15 -9.50 -14.18 -6.89
N SER A 16 -8.26 -14.18 -6.39
CA SER A 16 -7.95 -13.60 -5.07
C SER A 16 -8.11 -12.09 -5.07
N ILE A 17 -7.80 -11.39 -6.16
CA ILE A 17 -8.04 -9.96 -6.32
C ILE A 17 -9.54 -9.66 -6.30
N GLU A 18 -10.34 -10.41 -7.05
CA GLU A 18 -11.80 -10.29 -7.07
C GLU A 18 -12.40 -10.54 -5.66
N ARG A 19 -11.90 -11.55 -4.95
CA ARG A 19 -12.29 -11.84 -3.57
C ARG A 19 -11.90 -10.72 -2.59
N LEU A 20 -10.69 -10.17 -2.70
CA LEU A 20 -10.27 -9.02 -1.91
C LEU A 20 -11.20 -7.83 -2.10
N CYS A 21 -11.57 -7.54 -3.34
CA CYS A 21 -12.53 -6.49 -3.66
C CYS A 21 -13.91 -6.75 -3.04
N HIS A 22 -14.36 -8.00 -3.07
CA HIS A 22 -15.63 -8.40 -2.44
C HIS A 22 -15.58 -8.23 -0.92
N VAL A 23 -14.52 -8.70 -0.26
CA VAL A 23 -14.33 -8.55 1.21
C VAL A 23 -14.30 -7.09 1.62
N LYS A 24 -13.70 -6.22 0.79
CA LYS A 24 -13.64 -4.77 1.01
C LYS A 24 -14.90 -4.04 0.53
N ASN A 25 -15.86 -4.74 -0.08
CA ASN A 25 -17.07 -4.17 -0.70
C ASN A 25 -16.77 -3.01 -1.67
N ILE A 26 -15.70 -3.11 -2.43
CA ILE A 26 -15.20 -2.07 -3.33
C ILE A 26 -14.94 -2.65 -4.71
N LYS A 27 -15.29 -1.91 -5.77
CA LYS A 27 -14.95 -2.30 -7.15
C LYS A 27 -13.43 -2.24 -7.36
N PRO A 28 -12.83 -3.15 -8.17
CA PRO A 28 -11.37 -3.22 -8.36
C PRO A 28 -10.72 -1.88 -8.73
N HIS A 29 -11.35 -1.10 -9.61
CA HIS A 29 -10.84 0.20 -10.07
C HIS A 29 -10.98 1.34 -9.03
N LYS A 30 -11.76 1.13 -7.96
CA LYS A 30 -11.92 2.09 -6.85
C LYS A 30 -11.08 1.73 -5.64
N LEU A 31 -10.50 0.53 -5.61
CA LEU A 31 -9.73 0.07 -4.48
C LEU A 31 -8.36 0.76 -4.45
N ASN A 32 -8.07 1.44 -3.35
CA ASN A 32 -6.75 2.03 -3.10
C ASN A 32 -5.78 0.94 -2.63
N LEU A 33 -5.20 0.23 -3.59
CA LEU A 33 -4.27 -0.86 -3.34
C LEU A 33 -2.83 -0.39 -3.36
N SER A 34 -2.03 -1.00 -2.49
CA SER A 34 -0.58 -0.90 -2.54
C SER A 34 0.02 -2.25 -2.88
N PHE A 35 1.05 -2.24 -3.71
CA PHE A 35 1.89 -3.39 -3.94
C PHE A 35 2.98 -3.40 -2.87
N ILE A 36 3.02 -4.45 -2.08
CA ILE A 36 4.14 -4.72 -1.19
C ILE A 36 5.20 -5.43 -2.02
N CYS A 37 6.34 -4.76 -2.20
CA CYS A 37 7.50 -5.25 -2.92
C CYS A 37 8.59 -5.72 -1.94
N SER A 38 9.49 -6.60 -2.41
CA SER A 38 10.61 -7.11 -1.61
C SER A 38 11.74 -6.08 -1.46
N ASP A 39 12.00 -5.32 -2.53
CA ASP A 39 13.13 -4.40 -2.66
C ASP A 39 12.90 -3.37 -3.76
N LEU A 40 13.86 -2.46 -3.94
CA LEU A 40 13.81 -1.40 -4.95
C LEU A 40 13.87 -1.94 -6.38
N SER A 41 14.53 -3.08 -6.62
CA SER A 41 14.60 -3.69 -7.95
C SER A 41 13.23 -4.18 -8.38
N ASN A 42 12.49 -4.79 -7.43
CA ASN A 42 11.13 -5.24 -7.66
C ASN A 42 10.16 -4.08 -7.98
N ILE A 43 10.38 -2.88 -7.40
CA ILE A 43 9.61 -1.67 -7.75
C ILE A 43 9.72 -1.34 -9.24
N SER A 44 10.93 -1.39 -9.80
CA SER A 44 11.20 -1.04 -11.21
C SER A 44 10.45 -1.92 -12.22
N GLU A 45 9.95 -3.07 -11.80
CA GLU A 45 9.13 -3.92 -12.65
C GLU A 45 7.71 -3.40 -12.83
N TYR A 46 7.14 -2.81 -11.76
CA TYR A 46 5.73 -2.40 -11.71
C TYR A 46 5.54 -0.89 -11.87
N ALA A 47 6.60 -0.11 -11.68
CA ALA A 47 6.60 1.32 -11.90
C ALA A 47 7.52 1.70 -13.08
N ARG A 48 7.14 2.77 -13.77
CA ARG A 48 7.94 3.38 -14.84
C ARG A 48 8.27 4.82 -14.49
N LYS A 49 9.20 5.42 -15.24
CA LYS A 49 9.64 6.82 -15.08
C LYS A 49 10.12 7.14 -13.66
N ILE A 50 10.90 6.25 -13.07
CA ILE A 50 11.60 6.51 -11.81
C ILE A 50 12.88 7.28 -12.16
N ASP A 51 12.80 8.60 -12.11
CA ASP A 51 13.97 9.46 -12.32
C ASP A 51 14.89 9.49 -11.10
N THR A 52 16.04 10.16 -11.25
CA THR A 52 17.06 10.22 -10.17
C THR A 52 16.53 10.86 -8.87
N PRO A 53 15.77 11.97 -8.89
CA PRO A 53 15.17 12.54 -7.69
C PRO A 53 14.21 11.56 -6.97
N ILE A 54 13.29 10.95 -7.70
CA ILE A 54 12.36 9.95 -7.15
C ILE A 54 13.13 8.77 -6.56
N PHE A 55 14.12 8.23 -7.30
CA PHE A 55 14.93 7.11 -6.82
C PHE A 55 15.67 7.42 -5.52
N LYS A 56 16.24 8.64 -5.38
CA LYS A 56 16.90 9.06 -4.14
C LYS A 56 15.95 9.08 -2.94
N ILE A 57 14.71 9.54 -3.14
CA ILE A 57 13.69 9.56 -2.09
C ILE A 57 13.27 8.14 -1.73
N LEU A 58 13.00 7.28 -2.71
CA LEU A 58 12.68 5.87 -2.48
C LEU A 58 13.78 5.18 -1.67
N LYS A 59 15.06 5.36 -2.04
CA LYS A 59 16.19 4.77 -1.34
C LYS A 59 16.34 5.28 0.10
N LYS A 60 15.96 6.53 0.36
CA LYS A 60 16.01 7.13 1.70
C LYS A 60 14.86 6.66 2.59
N ALA A 61 13.67 6.44 2.00
CA ALA A 61 12.43 6.15 2.71
C ALA A 61 12.16 4.66 2.93
N LEU A 62 12.67 3.78 2.05
CA LEU A 62 12.32 2.37 2.02
C LEU A 62 13.51 1.46 2.40
N PRO A 63 13.30 0.41 3.19
CA PRO A 63 12.02 0.01 3.82
C PRO A 63 11.54 1.00 4.88
N GLY A 64 10.20 1.21 4.97
CA GLY A 64 9.64 2.13 5.94
C GLY A 64 8.15 2.41 5.75
N PRO A 65 7.57 3.25 6.64
CA PRO A 65 6.14 3.49 6.74
C PRO A 65 5.61 4.46 5.67
N TYR A 66 5.99 4.23 4.41
CA TYR A 66 5.62 5.07 3.27
C TYR A 66 4.90 4.28 2.19
N THR A 67 4.03 4.97 1.46
CA THR A 67 3.42 4.51 0.22
C THR A 67 3.72 5.52 -0.88
N PHE A 68 4.38 5.10 -1.93
CA PHE A 68 4.68 5.94 -3.09
C PHE A 68 3.72 5.63 -4.22
N ILE A 69 3.04 6.64 -4.75
CA ILE A 69 2.23 6.54 -5.96
C ILE A 69 3.15 6.86 -7.13
N LEU A 70 3.34 5.86 -7.99
CA LEU A 70 4.24 5.92 -9.15
C LEU A 70 3.44 5.64 -10.43
N GLU A 71 3.95 6.06 -11.60
CA GLU A 71 3.35 5.67 -12.87
C GLU A 71 3.47 4.16 -13.06
N SER A 72 2.34 3.50 -13.37
CA SER A 72 2.30 2.04 -13.55
C SER A 72 3.00 1.59 -14.83
N SER A 73 3.70 0.45 -14.76
CA SER A 73 4.22 -0.24 -15.92
C SER A 73 3.16 -1.16 -16.53
N SER A 74 3.45 -1.73 -17.70
CA SER A 74 2.59 -2.72 -18.34
C SER A 74 2.49 -4.07 -17.61
N LYS A 75 3.33 -4.31 -16.60
CA LYS A 75 3.28 -5.52 -15.76
C LYS A 75 2.17 -5.48 -14.70
N VAL A 76 1.57 -4.32 -14.41
CA VAL A 76 0.41 -4.21 -13.52
C VAL A 76 -0.77 -4.94 -14.16
N PRO A 77 -1.43 -5.87 -13.45
CA PRO A 77 -2.56 -6.62 -14.00
C PRO A 77 -3.70 -5.72 -14.46
N LYS A 78 -4.22 -5.98 -15.66
CA LYS A 78 -5.30 -5.18 -16.26
C LYS A 78 -6.56 -5.06 -15.41
N ILE A 79 -6.85 -6.05 -14.55
CA ILE A 79 -7.99 -6.01 -13.63
C ILE A 79 -7.92 -4.83 -12.65
N LEU A 80 -6.70 -4.34 -12.36
CA LEU A 80 -6.46 -3.21 -11.48
C LEU A 80 -6.31 -1.89 -12.26
N ASP A 81 -6.04 -1.96 -13.57
CA ASP A 81 -5.57 -0.84 -14.39
C ASP A 81 -6.65 -0.26 -15.31
N VAL A 82 -7.94 -0.65 -15.14
CA VAL A 82 -9.00 -0.27 -16.11
C VAL A 82 -9.09 1.25 -16.32
N ASN A 83 -8.51 2.08 -15.44
CA ASN A 83 -8.38 3.54 -15.63
C ASN A 83 -7.25 4.19 -14.79
N LYS A 84 -6.42 3.44 -14.09
CA LYS A 84 -5.35 3.99 -13.26
C LYS A 84 -3.99 3.82 -13.92
N LYS A 85 -3.41 4.94 -14.35
CA LYS A 85 -2.03 5.00 -14.88
C LYS A 85 -0.99 5.02 -13.75
N SER A 86 -1.39 4.72 -12.51
CA SER A 86 -0.53 4.78 -11.33
C SER A 86 -0.75 3.58 -10.41
N VAL A 87 0.27 3.29 -9.62
CA VAL A 87 0.30 2.20 -8.64
C VAL A 87 0.88 2.71 -7.33
N GLY A 88 0.24 2.35 -6.21
CA GLY A 88 0.81 2.56 -4.88
C GLY A 88 1.83 1.46 -4.58
N ILE A 89 3.02 1.81 -4.12
CA ILE A 89 4.10 0.85 -3.82
C ILE A 89 4.61 1.07 -2.41
N ARG A 90 4.89 -0.04 -1.71
CA ARG A 90 5.48 -0.09 -0.38
C ARG A 90 6.58 -1.15 -0.29
N ILE A 91 7.57 -0.88 0.55
CA ILE A 91 8.44 -1.88 1.15
C ILE A 91 8.36 -1.64 2.66
N PRO A 92 7.49 -2.36 3.40
CA PRO A 92 7.33 -2.15 4.83
C PRO A 92 8.58 -2.61 5.60
N TYR A 93 8.93 -1.88 6.65
CA TYR A 93 9.97 -2.34 7.58
C TYR A 93 9.39 -3.39 8.55
N HIS A 94 9.06 -4.58 8.01
CA HIS A 94 8.45 -5.65 8.77
C HIS A 94 8.71 -7.03 8.14
N ASN A 95 9.17 -7.98 8.94
CA ASN A 95 9.61 -9.29 8.45
C ASN A 95 8.49 -10.13 7.82
N ILE A 96 7.27 -10.11 8.38
CA ILE A 96 6.16 -10.96 7.91
C ILE A 96 5.80 -10.66 6.44
N PRO A 97 5.40 -9.44 6.05
CA PRO A 97 5.05 -9.16 4.66
C PRO A 97 6.23 -9.36 3.70
N LEU A 98 7.46 -9.05 4.11
CA LEU A 98 8.64 -9.26 3.28
C LEU A 98 8.93 -10.76 3.06
N ALA A 99 8.74 -11.61 4.07
CA ALA A 99 8.87 -13.05 3.92
C ALA A 99 7.83 -13.62 2.96
N ILE A 100 6.58 -13.15 3.05
CA ILE A 100 5.50 -13.58 2.15
C ILE A 100 5.84 -13.21 0.70
N VAL A 101 6.22 -11.96 0.44
CA VAL A 101 6.57 -11.48 -0.92
C VAL A 101 7.76 -12.25 -1.48
N LYS A 102 8.77 -12.50 -0.65
CA LYS A 102 9.94 -13.28 -1.06
C LYS A 102 9.57 -14.72 -1.43
N GLN A 103 8.68 -15.33 -0.66
CA GLN A 103 8.23 -16.71 -0.91
C GLN A 103 7.31 -16.80 -2.14
N LEU A 104 6.46 -15.79 -2.38
CA LEU A 104 5.61 -15.71 -3.57
C LEU A 104 6.40 -15.47 -4.86
N GLY A 105 7.54 -14.78 -4.77
CA GLY A 105 8.33 -14.38 -5.94
C GLY A 105 7.72 -13.22 -6.75
N ASN A 106 6.62 -12.62 -6.27
CA ASN A 106 5.96 -11.45 -6.85
C ASN A 106 5.31 -10.59 -5.74
N PRO A 107 4.95 -9.33 -6.04
CA PRO A 107 4.33 -8.46 -5.04
C PRO A 107 3.03 -9.02 -4.47
N LEU A 108 2.78 -8.68 -3.21
CA LEU A 108 1.51 -8.87 -2.54
C LEU A 108 0.67 -7.60 -2.74
N ILE A 109 -0.55 -7.72 -3.24
CA ILE A 109 -1.52 -6.63 -3.18
C ILE A 109 -2.02 -6.48 -1.76
N SER A 110 -2.06 -5.27 -1.23
CA SER A 110 -2.59 -5.01 0.09
C SER A 110 -3.42 -3.73 0.17
N ALA A 111 -4.39 -3.76 1.07
CA ALA A 111 -5.14 -2.60 1.56
C ALA A 111 -5.16 -2.62 3.08
N SER A 112 -5.37 -1.48 3.72
CA SER A 112 -5.62 -1.47 5.18
C SER A 112 -6.92 -2.21 5.50
N ILE A 113 -7.00 -2.81 6.68
CA ILE A 113 -8.23 -3.49 7.14
C ILE A 113 -9.36 -2.52 7.50
N LYS A 114 -9.10 -1.23 7.53
CA LYS A 114 -10.06 -0.19 7.87
C LYS A 114 -11.35 -0.32 7.05
N ASP A 115 -12.48 -0.26 7.73
CA ASP A 115 -13.79 -0.08 7.13
C ASP A 115 -14.17 1.41 7.22
N ASP A 116 -14.56 1.98 6.07
CA ASP A 116 -15.19 3.29 5.85
C ASP A 116 -14.60 4.58 6.47
N ASP A 117 -14.83 5.66 5.75
CA ASP A 117 -14.29 7.02 5.82
C ASP A 117 -14.49 7.83 7.11
N ILE A 118 -14.98 7.25 8.17
CA ILE A 118 -15.06 7.89 9.49
C ILE A 118 -13.76 7.57 10.22
N ILE A 119 -13.18 8.55 10.90
CA ILE A 119 -11.99 8.41 11.76
C ILE A 119 -12.30 7.39 12.87
N LYS A 120 -12.26 6.12 12.52
CA LYS A 120 -12.25 5.03 13.48
C LYS A 120 -10.80 4.65 13.74
N GLU A 121 -10.48 4.37 14.98
CA GLU A 121 -9.19 3.79 15.31
C GLU A 121 -9.02 2.48 14.51
N TYR A 122 -7.81 2.28 13.98
CA TYR A 122 -7.48 1.03 13.31
C TYR A 122 -7.52 -0.10 14.34
N THR A 123 -8.11 -1.23 13.98
CA THR A 123 -8.06 -2.42 14.80
C THR A 123 -6.60 -2.87 14.96
N THR A 124 -6.14 -2.93 16.18
CA THR A 124 -4.74 -3.24 16.53
C THR A 124 -4.58 -4.60 17.20
N ASP A 125 -5.68 -5.15 17.71
CA ASP A 125 -5.71 -6.44 18.39
C ASP A 125 -5.85 -7.59 17.38
N PRO A 126 -4.87 -8.51 17.29
CA PRO A 126 -4.92 -9.62 16.36
C PRO A 126 -6.08 -10.59 16.61
N GLU A 127 -6.57 -10.73 17.85
CA GLU A 127 -7.70 -11.58 18.18
C GLU A 127 -9.01 -11.00 17.63
N GLU A 128 -9.26 -9.70 17.79
CA GLU A 128 -10.40 -9.01 17.19
C GLU A 128 -10.36 -9.07 15.65
N ILE A 129 -9.17 -8.91 15.06
CA ILE A 129 -8.96 -9.05 13.63
C ILE A 129 -9.29 -10.47 13.19
N TYR A 130 -8.80 -11.49 13.91
CA TYR A 130 -9.11 -12.89 13.61
C TYR A 130 -10.62 -13.14 13.63
N GLU A 131 -11.31 -12.75 14.71
CA GLU A 131 -12.76 -12.94 14.82
C GLU A 131 -13.54 -12.25 13.68
N THR A 132 -13.09 -11.07 13.26
CA THR A 132 -13.72 -10.30 12.17
C THR A 132 -13.51 -10.93 10.80
N PHE A 133 -12.34 -11.55 10.56
CA PHE A 133 -11.92 -11.96 9.22
C PHE A 133 -11.81 -13.47 9.01
N LYS A 134 -11.85 -14.32 10.05
CA LYS A 134 -11.67 -15.79 9.97
C LYS A 134 -12.53 -16.51 8.93
N HIS A 135 -13.71 -15.98 8.61
CA HIS A 135 -14.59 -16.54 7.58
C HIS A 135 -14.53 -15.80 6.23
N LYS A 136 -13.70 -14.76 6.12
CA LYS A 136 -13.59 -13.92 4.93
C LYS A 136 -12.28 -14.15 4.18
N VAL A 137 -11.24 -14.57 4.89
CA VAL A 137 -9.90 -14.81 4.35
C VAL A 137 -9.46 -16.25 4.63
N ASP A 138 -8.43 -16.70 3.93
CA ASP A 138 -7.91 -18.07 4.12
C ASP A 138 -6.96 -18.17 5.32
N ILE A 139 -6.26 -17.08 5.63
CA ILE A 139 -5.25 -17.03 6.68
C ILE A 139 -5.33 -15.67 7.38
N VAL A 140 -5.30 -15.70 8.70
CA VAL A 140 -5.04 -14.54 9.55
C VAL A 140 -3.70 -14.77 10.23
N ILE A 141 -2.76 -13.84 10.05
CA ILE A 141 -1.41 -13.95 10.63
C ILE A 141 -1.36 -13.00 11.83
N ASP A 142 -1.22 -13.57 13.00
CA ASP A 142 -0.95 -12.82 14.22
C ASP A 142 0.50 -12.32 14.21
N GLY A 143 0.66 -11.03 14.10
CA GLY A 143 1.95 -10.34 14.15
C GLY A 143 2.13 -9.53 15.44
N GLY A 144 1.33 -9.81 16.46
CA GLY A 144 1.28 -9.02 17.69
C GLY A 144 0.41 -7.77 17.56
N THR A 145 0.41 -6.92 18.56
CA THR A 145 -0.34 -5.65 18.55
C THR A 145 0.10 -4.77 17.38
N GLY A 146 -0.86 -4.39 16.55
CA GLY A 146 -0.63 -3.55 15.37
C GLY A 146 -0.52 -2.08 15.71
N GLY A 147 -0.01 -1.27 14.77
CA GLY A 147 -0.06 0.18 14.86
C GLY A 147 -1.46 0.72 14.51
N ASN A 148 -1.69 1.98 14.88
CA ASN A 148 -2.94 2.71 14.60
C ASN A 148 -2.74 3.89 13.63
N ILE A 149 -1.51 4.15 13.18
CA ILE A 149 -1.17 5.22 12.25
C ILE A 149 -0.80 4.61 10.90
N ALA A 150 -1.52 5.02 9.85
CA ALA A 150 -1.25 4.54 8.50
C ALA A 150 0.05 5.12 7.93
N SER A 151 0.51 4.56 6.81
CA SER A 151 1.68 5.07 6.07
C SER A 151 1.47 6.51 5.59
N SER A 152 2.55 7.28 5.48
CA SER A 152 2.55 8.51 4.69
C SER A 152 2.42 8.17 3.21
N VAL A 153 1.63 8.95 2.46
CA VAL A 153 1.39 8.73 1.03
C VAL A 153 1.98 9.88 0.23
N ILE A 154 2.85 9.52 -0.72
CA ILE A 154 3.61 10.47 -1.54
C ILE A 154 3.30 10.18 -3.01
N ASP A 155 2.77 11.17 -3.71
CA ASP A 155 2.48 11.09 -5.15
C ASP A 155 3.68 11.62 -5.96
N CYS A 156 4.25 10.75 -6.77
CA CYS A 156 5.38 11.02 -7.65
C CYS A 156 4.98 10.93 -9.14
N THR A 157 3.70 11.00 -9.48
CA THR A 157 3.23 10.88 -10.87
C THR A 157 3.18 12.21 -11.62
N GLY A 158 3.21 13.34 -10.90
CA GLY A 158 3.17 14.68 -11.48
C GLY A 158 4.57 15.26 -11.71
N GLU A 159 4.62 16.51 -12.20
CA GLU A 159 5.88 17.26 -12.33
C GLU A 159 6.54 17.54 -10.98
N LYS A 160 5.73 17.59 -9.92
CA LYS A 160 6.20 17.78 -8.53
C LYS A 160 5.78 16.61 -7.67
N ILE A 161 6.66 16.26 -6.73
CA ILE A 161 6.38 15.26 -5.70
C ILE A 161 5.47 15.91 -4.66
N VAL A 162 4.34 15.26 -4.35
CA VAL A 162 3.29 15.81 -3.47
C VAL A 162 2.98 14.85 -2.32
N VAL A 163 2.91 15.37 -1.10
CA VAL A 163 2.42 14.62 0.06
C VAL A 163 0.89 14.62 0.03
N VAL A 164 0.32 13.45 -0.25
CA VAL A 164 -1.14 13.24 -0.30
C VAL A 164 -1.72 13.01 1.10
N ARG A 165 -0.95 12.32 1.96
CA ARG A 165 -1.32 12.04 3.34
C ARG A 165 -0.09 12.02 4.23
N LYS A 166 -0.11 12.78 5.32
CA LYS A 166 0.83 12.60 6.43
C LYS A 166 0.35 11.43 7.29
N GLY A 167 1.21 10.44 7.47
CA GLY A 167 0.99 9.28 8.31
C GLY A 167 2.19 9.06 9.23
N LEU A 168 2.54 7.79 9.48
CA LEU A 168 3.64 7.43 10.37
C LEU A 168 5.03 7.83 9.81
N GLY A 169 5.18 7.84 8.48
CA GLY A 169 6.44 8.21 7.84
C GLY A 169 6.70 9.72 7.91
N ASP A 170 7.87 10.10 8.39
CA ASP A 170 8.29 11.49 8.49
C ASP A 170 8.59 12.09 7.10
N VAL A 171 7.69 12.93 6.61
CA VAL A 171 7.83 13.58 5.29
C VAL A 171 8.86 14.71 5.31
N GLU A 172 9.10 15.31 6.46
CA GLU A 172 10.09 16.36 6.66
C GLU A 172 11.50 15.78 6.54
N PHE A 173 11.72 14.60 7.11
CA PHE A 173 12.94 13.84 6.90
C PHE A 173 13.26 13.61 5.41
N LEU A 174 12.24 13.48 4.56
CA LEU A 174 12.41 13.34 3.11
C LEU A 174 12.67 14.67 2.40
N GLY A 175 12.54 15.81 3.08
CA GLY A 175 12.68 17.15 2.50
C GLY A 175 11.42 17.62 1.76
N LEU A 176 10.25 17.07 2.08
CA LEU A 176 8.98 17.36 1.42
C LEU A 176 8.13 18.33 2.28
N TRP A 177 8.58 19.59 2.39
CA TRP A 177 8.00 20.58 3.32
C TRP A 177 6.79 21.36 2.78
N SER A 178 6.71 21.56 1.47
CA SER A 178 5.87 22.60 0.88
C SER A 178 4.69 22.10 0.04
N ASP A 179 4.62 20.82 -0.28
CA ASP A 179 3.70 20.28 -1.27
C ASP A 179 2.58 19.41 -0.67
N ILE A 180 2.02 19.86 0.48
CA ILE A 180 0.85 19.20 1.05
C ILE A 180 -0.38 19.71 0.30
N ARG A 181 -1.03 18.86 -0.48
CA ARG A 181 -2.38 19.20 -0.97
C ARG A 181 -3.31 19.25 0.24
N PRO A 182 -4.01 20.40 0.51
CA PRO A 182 -5.08 20.40 1.49
C PRO A 182 -6.07 19.31 1.05
N GLY A 183 -6.39 18.40 1.96
CA GLY A 183 -7.24 17.25 1.68
C GLY A 183 -8.53 17.71 1.00
N LYS A 184 -8.66 17.47 -0.28
CA LYS A 184 -9.97 17.20 -0.83
C LYS A 184 -10.40 15.92 -0.15
N ASN A 185 -11.52 15.95 0.58
CA ASN A 185 -12.25 14.75 0.95
C ASN A 185 -12.28 13.89 -0.31
N SER A 186 -11.33 12.99 -0.39
CA SER A 186 -11.15 12.19 -1.58
C SER A 186 -12.13 11.06 -1.52
N ASN A 187 -13.28 11.29 -2.12
CA ASN A 187 -13.91 10.25 -2.90
C ASN A 187 -12.88 9.77 -3.94
N ILE A 188 -11.94 8.97 -3.54
CA ILE A 188 -11.06 8.20 -4.41
C ILE A 188 -11.18 6.73 -4.02
#